data_520d12146554550dcc79964f000dc084
#
_entry.id   520d12146554550dcc79964f000dc084
#
_cell.length_a   1.000
_cell.length_b   1.000
_cell.length_c   1.000
_cell.angle_alpha   90.00
_cell.angle_beta   90.00
_cell.angle_gamma   90.00
#
_symmetry.space_group_name_H-M   'P 1'
#
loop_
_entity.id
_entity.type
_entity.pdbx_description
1 polymer ?
#
loop_
_entity_poly.entity_id
_entity_poly.type
_entity_poly.pdbx_seq_one_letter_code
_entity_poly.pdbx_strand_id
1 'polypeptide(L)'
;MFERQLTRIDTIRKYVDEMLNACEDREVARCGFVHLYGVGQACALIALRRGHDRAYAELAEIAGMLHDFATYKDNTRENHAQCSSVQARDILVQTGEFYTEEIDMICQAISRHSDKMGVHEEMDEILKDADVMQHWLRNPVEEYFFAQERVQKLIEEFQLSNCN
;
A
#
# COMPACT_ATOMS: atom_id res chain seq x y z
N MET A 1 10.00 31.68 -7.85
CA MET A 1 9.20 30.47 -7.64
C MET A 1 10.19 29.32 -7.75
N PHE A 2 10.51 28.63 -6.64
CA PHE A 2 11.39 27.48 -6.71
C PHE A 2 10.58 26.34 -7.36
N GLU A 3 10.95 25.88 -8.56
CA GLU A 3 10.45 24.63 -9.10
C GLU A 3 10.87 23.52 -8.14
N ARG A 4 9.91 22.93 -7.44
CA ARG A 4 10.15 21.74 -6.62
C ARG A 4 10.48 20.61 -7.58
N GLN A 5 11.68 20.08 -7.49
CA GLN A 5 12.02 18.85 -8.21
C GLN A 5 11.10 17.74 -7.70
N LEU A 6 10.36 17.09 -8.61
CA LEU A 6 9.52 15.95 -8.28
C LEU A 6 10.41 14.82 -7.77
N THR A 7 9.97 14.18 -6.69
CA THR A 7 10.58 12.94 -6.20
C THR A 7 9.93 11.76 -6.90
N ARG A 8 10.58 10.59 -6.89
CA ARG A 8 10.00 9.37 -7.48
C ARG A 8 8.66 8.97 -6.83
N ILE A 9 8.46 9.30 -5.55
CA ILE A 9 7.15 9.12 -4.91
C ILE A 9 6.09 10.09 -5.46
N ASP A 10 6.47 11.34 -5.79
CA ASP A 10 5.55 12.28 -6.44
C ASP A 10 5.16 11.80 -7.85
N THR A 11 6.09 11.15 -8.56
CA THR A 11 5.82 10.50 -9.85
C THR A 11 4.76 9.40 -9.70
N ILE A 12 4.91 8.53 -8.71
CA ILE A 12 3.93 7.45 -8.45
C ILE A 12 2.56 8.02 -8.03
N ARG A 13 2.53 9.04 -7.17
CA ARG A 13 1.28 9.72 -6.80
C ARG A 13 0.53 10.23 -8.02
N LYS A 14 1.24 10.76 -9.02
CA LYS A 14 0.62 11.21 -10.26
C LYS A 14 -0.08 10.07 -11.01
N TYR A 15 0.53 8.89 -11.13
CA TYR A 15 -0.12 7.72 -11.73
C TYR A 15 -1.38 7.31 -10.97
N VAL A 16 -1.33 7.28 -9.63
CA VAL A 16 -2.47 6.94 -8.77
C VAL A 16 -3.58 7.99 -8.93
N ASP A 17 -3.24 9.28 -8.90
CA ASP A 17 -4.19 10.38 -9.07
C ASP A 17 -4.87 10.35 -10.44
N GLU A 18 -4.11 10.15 -11.52
CA GLU A 18 -4.64 10.05 -12.88
C GLU A 18 -5.60 8.87 -13.01
N MET A 19 -5.26 7.72 -12.46
CA MET A 19 -6.10 6.52 -12.47
C MET A 19 -7.41 6.75 -11.69
N LEU A 20 -7.35 7.27 -10.47
CA LEU A 20 -8.52 7.52 -9.64
C LEU A 20 -9.40 8.64 -10.20
N ASN A 21 -8.80 9.68 -10.78
CA ASN A 21 -9.57 10.75 -11.42
C ASN A 21 -10.27 10.30 -12.71
N ALA A 22 -9.77 9.28 -13.38
CA ALA A 22 -10.40 8.67 -14.55
C ALA A 22 -11.54 7.71 -14.19
N CYS A 23 -11.68 7.31 -12.92
CA CYS A 23 -12.76 6.44 -12.47
C CYS A 23 -14.12 7.15 -12.57
N GLU A 24 -15.06 6.54 -13.29
CA GLU A 24 -16.42 7.11 -13.50
C GLU A 24 -17.24 7.15 -12.20
N ASP A 25 -17.10 6.12 -11.36
CA ASP A 25 -17.76 6.07 -10.05
C ASP A 25 -16.99 6.90 -9.02
N ARG A 26 -17.57 8.05 -8.66
CA ARG A 26 -16.96 9.01 -7.72
C ARG A 26 -16.82 8.46 -6.30
N GLU A 27 -17.69 7.55 -5.87
CA GLU A 27 -17.57 6.92 -4.55
C GLU A 27 -16.43 5.89 -4.54
N VAL A 28 -16.29 5.12 -5.62
CA VAL A 28 -15.15 4.20 -5.79
C VAL A 28 -13.84 5.00 -5.83
N ALA A 29 -13.78 6.09 -6.59
CA ALA A 29 -12.61 6.96 -6.65
C ALA A 29 -12.25 7.52 -5.25
N ARG A 30 -13.25 8.03 -4.51
CA ARG A 30 -13.05 8.55 -3.15
C ARG A 30 -12.53 7.48 -2.20
N CYS A 31 -13.08 6.28 -2.27
CA CYS A 31 -12.58 5.15 -1.48
C CYS A 31 -11.14 4.80 -1.85
N GLY A 32 -10.81 4.83 -3.15
CA GLY A 32 -9.46 4.59 -3.65
C GLY A 32 -8.44 5.60 -3.12
N PHE A 33 -8.76 6.89 -3.17
CA PHE A 33 -7.89 7.94 -2.60
C PHE A 33 -7.61 7.70 -1.11
N VAL A 34 -8.65 7.43 -0.33
CA VAL A 34 -8.49 7.18 1.12
C VAL A 34 -7.67 5.91 1.37
N HIS A 35 -7.95 4.84 0.63
CA HIS A 35 -7.32 3.54 0.86
C HIS A 35 -5.87 3.51 0.40
N LEU A 36 -5.61 3.80 -0.88
CA LEU A 36 -4.27 3.66 -1.45
C LEU A 36 -3.26 4.60 -0.76
N TYR A 37 -3.63 5.86 -0.54
CA TYR A 37 -2.78 6.80 0.19
C TYR A 37 -2.65 6.44 1.67
N GLY A 38 -3.75 5.99 2.30
CA GLY A 38 -3.73 5.56 3.70
C GLY A 38 -2.84 4.34 3.93
N VAL A 39 -2.92 3.33 3.06
CA VAL A 39 -2.02 2.16 3.12
C VAL A 39 -0.58 2.57 2.83
N GLY A 40 -0.33 3.42 1.83
CA GLY A 40 1.02 3.92 1.55
C GLY A 40 1.65 4.60 2.77
N GLN A 41 0.96 5.54 3.40
CA GLN A 41 1.45 6.24 4.59
C GLN A 41 1.65 5.28 5.78
N ALA A 42 0.75 4.31 5.97
CA ALA A 42 0.89 3.30 7.00
C ALA A 42 2.12 2.40 6.76
N CYS A 43 2.41 2.02 5.50
CA CYS A 43 3.61 1.28 5.14
C CYS A 43 4.88 2.04 5.54
N ALA A 44 4.97 3.33 5.19
CA ALA A 44 6.13 4.15 5.56
C ALA A 44 6.29 4.27 7.08
N LEU A 45 5.17 4.47 7.80
CA LEU A 45 5.19 4.56 9.26
C LEU A 45 5.65 3.25 9.92
N ILE A 46 5.13 2.11 9.47
CA ILE A 46 5.49 0.78 10.00
C ILE A 46 6.96 0.48 9.70
N ALA A 47 7.44 0.76 8.47
CA ALA A 47 8.84 0.58 8.11
C ALA A 47 9.78 1.37 9.04
N LEU A 48 9.50 2.67 9.23
CA LEU A 48 10.28 3.52 10.14
C LEU A 48 10.19 3.05 11.60
N ARG A 49 9.01 2.61 12.05
CA ARG A 49 8.80 2.07 13.40
C ARG A 49 9.64 0.81 13.64
N ARG A 50 9.82 -0.03 12.60
CA ARG A 50 10.62 -1.25 12.64
C ARG A 50 12.12 -1.02 12.40
N GLY A 51 12.55 0.25 12.30
CA GLY A 51 13.95 0.65 12.23
C GLY A 51 14.56 0.71 10.84
N HIS A 52 13.74 0.62 9.78
CA HIS A 52 14.21 0.82 8.42
C HIS A 52 14.50 2.31 8.16
N ASP A 53 15.36 2.57 7.18
CA ASP A 53 15.69 3.92 6.77
C ASP A 53 14.60 4.56 5.90
N ARG A 54 14.79 5.84 5.56
CA ARG A 54 13.82 6.57 4.74
C ARG A 54 13.73 6.08 3.30
N ALA A 55 14.81 5.52 2.75
CA ALA A 55 14.79 4.98 1.40
C ALA A 55 13.91 3.72 1.34
N TYR A 56 14.03 2.83 2.32
CA TYR A 56 13.16 1.67 2.44
C TYR A 56 11.71 2.06 2.73
N ALA A 57 11.48 3.05 3.61
CA ALA A 57 10.14 3.55 3.91
C ALA A 57 9.46 4.17 2.67
N GLU A 58 10.22 4.83 1.78
CA GLU A 58 9.71 5.31 0.50
C GLU A 58 9.24 4.16 -0.41
N LEU A 59 10.03 3.08 -0.52
CA LEU A 59 9.63 1.90 -1.30
C LEU A 59 8.38 1.23 -0.71
N ALA A 60 8.28 1.16 0.61
CA ALA A 60 7.11 0.64 1.30
C ALA A 60 5.86 1.51 1.05
N GLU A 61 5.99 2.85 1.07
CA GLU A 61 4.89 3.77 0.72
C GLU A 61 4.42 3.55 -0.72
N ILE A 62 5.35 3.38 -1.65
CA ILE A 62 5.05 3.11 -3.06
C ILE A 62 4.32 1.76 -3.20
N ALA A 63 4.79 0.71 -2.53
CA ALA A 63 4.11 -0.58 -2.53
C ALA A 63 2.67 -0.45 -2.03
N GLY A 64 2.45 0.30 -0.95
CA GLY A 64 1.13 0.57 -0.41
C GLY A 64 0.22 1.33 -1.36
N MET A 65 0.73 2.35 -2.06
CA MET A 65 -0.06 3.10 -3.04
C MET A 65 -0.44 2.28 -4.28
N LEU A 66 0.34 1.26 -4.64
CA LEU A 66 0.12 0.46 -5.84
C LEU A 66 -0.54 -0.91 -5.57
N HIS A 67 -0.70 -1.34 -4.31
CA HIS A 67 -1.08 -2.71 -3.98
C HIS A 67 -2.43 -3.14 -4.57
N ASP A 68 -3.38 -2.24 -4.60
CA ASP A 68 -4.74 -2.46 -5.10
C ASP A 68 -5.05 -1.67 -6.39
N PHE A 69 -4.01 -1.27 -7.15
CA PHE A 69 -4.16 -0.45 -8.35
C PHE A 69 -5.14 -1.05 -9.36
N ALA A 70 -5.06 -2.38 -9.62
CA ALA A 70 -5.98 -3.06 -10.54
C ALA A 70 -7.41 -3.11 -10.01
N THR A 71 -7.62 -3.16 -8.70
CA THR A 71 -8.94 -3.12 -8.08
C THR A 71 -9.69 -1.85 -8.46
N TYR A 72 -9.02 -0.71 -8.40
CA TYR A 72 -9.64 0.59 -8.69
C TYR A 72 -9.64 0.94 -10.17
N LYS A 73 -8.63 0.50 -10.94
CA LYS A 73 -8.52 0.76 -12.36
C LYS A 73 -9.49 -0.09 -13.19
N ASP A 74 -9.50 -1.39 -12.93
CA ASP A 74 -10.15 -2.39 -13.78
C ASP A 74 -11.35 -3.07 -13.10
N ASN A 75 -11.71 -2.62 -11.88
CA ASN A 75 -12.71 -3.26 -11.00
C ASN A 75 -12.42 -4.76 -10.79
N THR A 76 -11.13 -5.14 -10.75
CA THR A 76 -10.68 -6.52 -10.62
C THR A 76 -10.65 -6.91 -9.14
N ARG A 77 -11.50 -7.87 -8.74
CA ARG A 77 -11.53 -8.40 -7.37
C ARG A 77 -10.85 -9.77 -7.26
N GLU A 78 -11.08 -10.64 -8.22
CA GLU A 78 -10.37 -11.91 -8.30
C GLU A 78 -8.93 -11.69 -8.77
N ASN A 79 -7.97 -12.32 -8.09
CA ASN A 79 -6.54 -12.19 -8.38
C ASN A 79 -6.03 -10.73 -8.41
N HIS A 80 -6.71 -9.80 -7.71
CA HIS A 80 -6.36 -8.38 -7.72
C HIS A 80 -4.89 -8.13 -7.34
N ALA A 81 -4.35 -8.90 -6.38
CA ALA A 81 -2.97 -8.79 -5.95
C ALA A 81 -1.98 -9.07 -7.10
N GLN A 82 -2.23 -10.13 -7.88
CA GLN A 82 -1.40 -10.47 -9.03
C GLN A 82 -1.53 -9.44 -10.14
N CYS A 83 -2.77 -9.02 -10.46
CA CYS A 83 -3.02 -7.99 -11.46
C CYS A 83 -2.38 -6.65 -11.08
N SER A 84 -2.51 -6.23 -9.82
CA SER A 84 -1.87 -5.01 -9.32
C SER A 84 -0.35 -5.09 -9.37
N SER A 85 0.23 -6.25 -9.05
CA SER A 85 1.68 -6.48 -9.13
C SER A 85 2.20 -6.32 -10.56
N VAL A 86 1.49 -6.84 -11.57
CA VAL A 86 1.86 -6.68 -12.98
C VAL A 86 1.79 -5.21 -13.40
N GLN A 87 0.69 -4.53 -13.08
CA GLN A 87 0.53 -3.10 -13.41
C GLN A 87 1.53 -2.21 -12.68
N ALA A 88 1.83 -2.52 -11.42
CA ALA A 88 2.86 -1.82 -10.66
C ALA A 88 4.23 -1.95 -11.33
N ARG A 89 4.60 -3.15 -11.80
CA ARG A 89 5.85 -3.37 -12.53
C ARG A 89 5.93 -2.50 -13.77
N ASP A 90 4.86 -2.47 -14.57
CA ASP A 90 4.82 -1.66 -15.79
C ASP A 90 5.02 -0.17 -15.46
N ILE A 91 4.34 0.34 -14.43
CA ILE A 91 4.48 1.72 -13.96
C ILE A 91 5.93 2.00 -13.52
N LEU A 92 6.48 1.17 -12.64
CA LEU A 92 7.82 1.38 -12.08
C LEU A 92 8.91 1.33 -13.16
N VAL A 93 8.81 0.39 -14.10
CA VAL A 93 9.72 0.30 -15.26
C VAL A 93 9.59 1.54 -16.15
N GLN A 94 8.37 2.00 -16.41
CA GLN A 94 8.12 3.14 -17.29
C GLN A 94 8.69 4.45 -16.71
N THR A 95 8.72 4.62 -15.39
CA THR A 95 9.31 5.81 -14.77
C THR A 95 10.83 5.90 -14.98
N GLY A 96 11.51 4.76 -15.07
CA GLY A 96 12.98 4.68 -15.16
C GLY A 96 13.72 5.13 -13.89
N GLU A 97 13.02 5.30 -12.77
CA GLU A 97 13.55 5.87 -11.52
C GLU A 97 13.90 4.81 -10.46
N PHE A 98 13.66 3.52 -10.76
CA PHE A 98 13.83 2.40 -9.82
C PHE A 98 14.83 1.38 -10.32
N TYR A 99 15.64 0.82 -9.40
CA TYR A 99 16.47 -0.33 -9.68
C TYR A 99 15.63 -1.60 -9.80
N THR A 100 16.14 -2.59 -10.52
CA THR A 100 15.44 -3.87 -10.73
C THR A 100 15.08 -4.54 -9.40
N GLU A 101 15.99 -4.51 -8.44
CA GLU A 101 15.80 -5.10 -7.11
C GLU A 101 14.69 -4.40 -6.32
N GLU A 102 14.56 -3.07 -6.45
CA GLU A 102 13.47 -2.30 -5.83
C GLU A 102 12.12 -2.66 -6.47
N ILE A 103 12.08 -2.76 -7.79
CA ILE A 103 10.88 -3.17 -8.53
C ILE A 103 10.44 -4.58 -8.11
N ASP A 104 11.39 -5.51 -8.04
CA ASP A 104 11.10 -6.90 -7.66
C ASP A 104 10.55 -6.99 -6.24
N MET A 105 11.16 -6.26 -5.29
CA MET A 105 10.70 -6.19 -3.89
C MET A 105 9.27 -5.65 -3.79
N ILE A 106 8.97 -4.51 -4.42
CA ILE A 106 7.65 -3.89 -4.43
C ILE A 106 6.62 -4.84 -5.05
N CYS A 107 6.90 -5.37 -6.24
CA CYS A 107 5.97 -6.24 -6.96
C CYS A 107 5.72 -7.56 -6.23
N GLN A 108 6.74 -8.12 -5.58
CA GLN A 108 6.58 -9.30 -4.75
C GLN A 108 5.64 -9.03 -3.57
N ALA A 109 5.86 -7.94 -2.83
CA ALA A 109 5.00 -7.56 -1.71
C ALA A 109 3.54 -7.38 -2.17
N ILE A 110 3.33 -6.66 -3.29
CA ILE A 110 2.00 -6.49 -3.86
C ILE A 110 1.35 -7.84 -4.21
N SER A 111 2.10 -8.75 -4.85
CA SER A 111 1.55 -10.06 -5.25
C SER A 111 1.10 -10.94 -4.08
N ARG A 112 1.65 -10.71 -2.88
CA ARG A 112 1.42 -11.51 -1.67
C ARG A 112 0.55 -10.82 -0.62
N HIS A 113 0.17 -9.55 -0.84
CA HIS A 113 -0.50 -8.75 0.20
C HIS A 113 -1.84 -9.33 0.65
N SER A 114 -2.56 -10.04 -0.21
CA SER A 114 -3.84 -10.67 0.12
C SER A 114 -3.71 -11.94 0.97
N ASP A 115 -2.54 -12.58 1.00
CA ASP A 115 -2.27 -13.70 1.90
C ASP A 115 -1.93 -13.22 3.32
N LYS A 116 -2.97 -12.88 4.08
CA LYS A 116 -2.83 -12.35 5.45
C LYS A 116 -2.38 -13.39 6.47
N MET A 117 -2.48 -14.68 6.16
CA MET A 117 -2.14 -15.78 7.07
C MET A 117 -0.69 -16.25 6.88
N GLY A 118 -0.17 -16.20 5.67
CA GLY A 118 1.22 -16.56 5.38
C GLY A 118 2.21 -15.54 5.95
N VAL A 119 3.40 -16.02 6.33
CA VAL A 119 4.53 -15.17 6.72
C VAL A 119 5.55 -15.18 5.59
N HIS A 120 5.95 -14.01 5.16
CA HIS A 120 6.83 -13.83 4.02
C HIS A 120 7.99 -12.87 4.37
N GLU A 121 8.52 -12.18 3.35
CA GLU A 121 9.61 -11.22 3.53
C GLU A 121 9.13 -9.94 4.23
N GLU A 122 10.06 -9.18 4.79
CA GLU A 122 9.78 -7.98 5.60
C GLU A 122 8.87 -6.96 4.88
N MET A 123 9.13 -6.68 3.60
CA MET A 123 8.30 -5.76 2.81
C MET A 123 6.86 -6.29 2.64
N ASP A 124 6.72 -7.60 2.44
CA ASP A 124 5.42 -8.26 2.32
C ASP A 124 4.60 -8.09 3.60
N GLU A 125 5.26 -8.29 4.76
CA GLU A 125 4.61 -8.18 6.07
C GLU A 125 4.25 -6.72 6.41
N ILE A 126 5.11 -5.76 6.08
CA ILE A 126 4.80 -4.33 6.23
C ILE A 126 3.56 -3.95 5.43
N LEU A 127 3.47 -4.39 4.17
CA LEU A 127 2.31 -4.08 3.32
C LEU A 127 1.02 -4.72 3.84
N LYS A 128 1.07 -6.00 4.25
CA LYS A 128 -0.08 -6.69 4.83
C LYS A 128 -0.57 -6.03 6.12
N ASP A 129 0.36 -5.64 6.98
CA ASP A 129 0.06 -4.98 8.24
C ASP A 129 -0.51 -3.58 8.02
N ALA A 130 0.03 -2.82 7.06
CA ALA A 130 -0.45 -1.50 6.70
C ALA A 130 -1.88 -1.53 6.12
N ASP A 131 -2.17 -2.50 5.26
CA ASP A 131 -3.50 -2.69 4.67
C ASP A 131 -4.52 -3.01 5.77
N VAL A 132 -4.21 -3.94 6.65
CA VAL A 132 -5.05 -4.30 7.80
C VAL A 132 -5.24 -3.11 8.76
N MET A 133 -4.17 -2.36 9.04
CA MET A 133 -4.22 -1.17 9.89
C MET A 133 -5.15 -0.10 9.31
N GLN A 134 -5.04 0.16 8.01
CA GLN A 134 -5.88 1.15 7.35
C GLN A 134 -7.37 0.76 7.39
N HIS A 135 -7.68 -0.50 7.17
CA HIS A 135 -9.05 -1.01 7.30
C HIS A 135 -9.59 -0.85 8.72
N TRP A 136 -8.81 -1.22 9.73
CA TRP A 136 -9.18 -1.10 11.13
C TRP A 136 -9.39 0.36 11.57
N LEU A 137 -8.50 1.28 11.15
CA LEU A 137 -8.64 2.70 11.46
C LEU A 137 -9.84 3.34 10.79
N ARG A 138 -10.20 2.87 9.59
CA ARG A 138 -11.37 3.38 8.85
C ARG A 138 -12.68 2.93 9.48
N ASN A 139 -12.74 1.71 9.98
CA ASN A 139 -13.93 1.13 10.59
C ASN A 139 -13.55 0.16 11.73
N PRO A 140 -13.26 0.69 12.94
CA PRO A 140 -12.77 -0.11 14.06
C PRO A 140 -13.80 -1.11 14.63
N VAL A 141 -15.07 -0.98 14.24
CA VAL A 141 -16.15 -1.91 14.66
C VAL A 141 -16.39 -3.05 13.67
N GLU A 142 -15.73 -3.02 12.51
CA GLU A 142 -15.82 -4.10 11.53
C GLU A 142 -14.92 -5.26 11.96
N GLU A 143 -15.52 -6.43 12.12
CA GLU A 143 -14.80 -7.63 12.54
C GLU A 143 -14.08 -8.26 11.34
N TYR A 144 -12.78 -8.01 11.23
CA TYR A 144 -11.89 -8.72 10.28
C TYR A 144 -11.36 -10.00 10.94
N PHE A 145 -12.16 -11.06 10.99
CA PHE A 145 -11.80 -12.30 11.65
C PHE A 145 -10.44 -12.86 11.22
N PHE A 146 -10.14 -12.79 9.94
CA PHE A 146 -8.88 -13.29 9.37
C PHE A 146 -7.67 -12.37 9.62
N ALA A 147 -7.89 -11.15 10.11
CA ALA A 147 -6.83 -10.16 10.35
C ALA A 147 -6.70 -9.74 11.81
N GLN A 148 -7.53 -10.28 12.72
CA GLN A 148 -7.56 -9.89 14.15
C GLN A 148 -6.19 -10.03 14.82
N GLU A 149 -5.46 -11.09 14.53
CA GLU A 149 -4.14 -11.33 15.12
C GLU A 149 -3.12 -10.26 14.68
N ARG A 150 -3.17 -9.82 13.41
CA ARG A 150 -2.33 -8.72 12.91
C ARG A 150 -2.71 -7.40 13.56
N VAL A 151 -4.00 -7.10 13.67
CA VAL A 151 -4.50 -5.88 14.35
C VAL A 151 -4.01 -5.85 15.79
N GLN A 152 -4.14 -6.96 16.53
CA GLN A 152 -3.69 -7.01 17.92
C GLN A 152 -2.18 -6.76 18.06
N LYS A 153 -1.37 -7.37 17.20
CA LYS A 153 0.08 -7.14 17.16
C LYS A 153 0.42 -5.67 16.88
N LEU A 154 -0.31 -5.03 15.95
CA LEU A 154 -0.10 -3.61 15.63
C LEU A 154 -0.52 -2.69 16.79
N ILE A 155 -1.63 -2.98 17.47
CA ILE A 155 -2.05 -2.25 18.67
C ILE A 155 -0.95 -2.28 19.73
N GLU A 156 -0.36 -3.44 19.98
CA GLU A 156 0.74 -3.63 20.91
C GLU A 156 2.03 -2.92 20.46
N GLU A 157 2.43 -3.10 19.18
CA GLU A 157 3.62 -2.50 18.58
C GLU A 157 3.58 -0.96 18.67
N PHE A 158 2.42 -0.38 18.40
CA PHE A 158 2.20 1.07 18.41
C PHE A 158 1.71 1.61 19.75
N GLN A 159 1.54 0.75 20.77
CA GLN A 159 1.04 1.13 22.10
C GLN A 159 -0.30 1.87 22.04
N LEU A 160 -1.19 1.46 21.15
CA LEU A 160 -2.49 2.06 21.00
C LEU A 160 -3.42 1.61 22.13
N SER A 161 -4.24 2.53 22.65
CA SER A 161 -5.26 2.18 23.63
C SER A 161 -6.37 1.37 22.96
N ASN A 162 -6.75 0.24 23.53
CA ASN A 162 -7.95 -0.46 23.12
C ASN A 162 -9.15 0.46 23.34
N CYS A 163 -9.79 0.90 22.26
CA CYS A 163 -11.12 1.48 22.35
C CYS A 163 -12.10 0.32 22.62
N ASN A 164 -12.37 0.04 23.92
CA ASN A 164 -13.47 -0.81 24.34
C ASN A 164 -14.78 -0.03 24.31
#